data_f808eb3df66790150121cface8609f90
#
_entry.id   f808eb3df66790150121cface8609f90
#
_cell.length_a   1.000
_cell.length_b   1.000
_cell.length_c   1.000
_cell.angle_alpha   90.00
_cell.angle_beta   90.00
_cell.angle_gamma   90.00
#
_symmetry.space_group_name_H-M   'P 1'
#
loop_
_entity.id
_entity.type
_entity.pdbx_description
1 polymer ?
#
loop_
_entity_poly.entity_id
_entity_poly.type
_entity_poly.pdbx_seq_one_letter_code
_entity_poly.pdbx_strand_id
1 'polypeptide(L)'
;VNHNYICKYNIGSFASNLKYAEDARDLQDNWMSLFDVNLVSINEQFNPLISMDMVWANNLTTHWDINRRRDVSLSLVNAQLSETSGNEIVLGLGYRFGNLPIFLKSKQLNNDINVQFDFSIRKNNTIIRRITENVDQLTAGEKVMSIKVSADYTFNNRLNLRLFYDRKVDTPYLSLSYPTTNTNFGLSIRYTLMQ
;
A
#
# COMPACT_ATOMS: atom_id res chain seq x y z
N VAL A 1 8.16 17.23 3.58
CA VAL A 1 6.83 16.66 3.87
C VAL A 1 6.01 16.70 2.59
N ASN A 2 5.42 15.57 2.21
CA ASN A 2 4.60 15.43 1.01
C ASN A 2 3.21 14.94 1.39
N HIS A 3 2.21 15.35 0.61
CA HIS A 3 0.83 14.90 0.70
C HIS A 3 0.25 14.79 -0.70
N ASN A 4 -0.47 13.71 -0.98
CA ASN A 4 -1.15 13.52 -2.26
C ASN A 4 -2.52 12.88 -2.04
N TYR A 5 -3.56 13.51 -2.62
CA TYR A 5 -4.93 13.02 -2.60
C TYR A 5 -5.49 12.91 -4.00
N ILE A 6 -6.04 11.76 -4.32
CA ILE A 6 -6.73 11.49 -5.58
C ILE A 6 -8.11 10.92 -5.24
N CYS A 7 -9.15 11.52 -5.79
CA CYS A 7 -10.51 11.00 -5.74
C CYS A 7 -11.04 10.83 -7.15
N LYS A 8 -11.60 9.65 -7.43
CA LYS A 8 -12.29 9.33 -8.68
C LYS A 8 -13.71 8.91 -8.38
N TYR A 9 -14.66 9.58 -9.01
CA TYR A 9 -16.07 9.24 -8.99
C TYR A 9 -16.46 8.67 -10.34
N ASN A 10 -17.10 7.50 -10.37
CA ASN A 10 -17.53 6.85 -11.57
C ASN A 10 -18.99 6.41 -11.47
N ILE A 11 -19.73 6.64 -12.55
CA ILE A 11 -21.04 6.03 -12.79
C ILE A 11 -20.78 4.88 -13.75
N GLY A 12 -20.82 3.65 -13.24
CA GLY A 12 -20.36 2.48 -13.98
C GLY A 12 -21.37 1.93 -14.99
N SER A 13 -22.65 2.03 -14.69
CA SER A 13 -23.70 1.51 -15.57
C SER A 13 -24.92 2.39 -15.45
N PHE A 14 -25.35 2.97 -16.55
CA PHE A 14 -26.57 3.76 -16.63
C PHE A 14 -27.27 3.57 -17.97
N ALA A 15 -28.58 3.73 -17.96
CA ALA A 15 -29.41 3.74 -19.17
C ALA A 15 -30.36 4.94 -19.12
N SER A 16 -30.73 5.47 -20.30
CA SER A 16 -31.75 6.51 -20.38
C SER A 16 -33.11 5.90 -20.07
N ASN A 17 -33.87 6.55 -19.20
CA ASN A 17 -35.24 6.16 -18.93
C ASN A 17 -36.16 6.66 -20.03
N LEU A 18 -36.57 5.76 -20.91
CA LEU A 18 -37.41 6.12 -22.06
C LEU A 18 -38.78 6.67 -21.67
N LYS A 19 -39.30 6.25 -20.51
CA LYS A 19 -40.59 6.74 -20.00
C LYS A 19 -40.53 8.19 -19.54
N TYR A 20 -39.36 8.66 -19.10
CA TYR A 20 -39.15 10.05 -18.70
C TYR A 20 -39.40 11.04 -19.83
N ALA A 21 -39.14 10.65 -21.10
CA ALA A 21 -39.35 11.50 -22.27
C ALA A 21 -40.84 11.75 -22.56
N GLU A 22 -41.73 10.87 -22.11
CA GLU A 22 -43.18 11.00 -22.26
C GLU A 22 -43.80 11.74 -21.10
N ASP A 23 -43.44 11.36 -19.84
CA ASP A 23 -43.85 12.00 -18.59
C ASP A 23 -42.73 11.81 -17.58
N ALA A 24 -42.40 12.86 -16.84
CA ALA A 24 -41.40 12.82 -15.76
C ALA A 24 -41.91 12.11 -14.48
N ARG A 25 -43.15 11.63 -14.49
CA ARG A 25 -43.78 10.96 -13.35
C ARG A 25 -44.24 9.55 -13.71
N ASP A 26 -44.21 8.66 -12.70
CA ASP A 26 -44.75 7.31 -12.85
C ASP A 26 -46.28 7.29 -12.66
N LEU A 27 -46.89 6.13 -12.82
CA LEU A 27 -48.33 5.94 -12.66
C LEU A 27 -48.85 6.22 -11.22
N GLN A 28 -47.95 6.32 -10.25
CA GLN A 28 -48.21 6.64 -8.84
C GLN A 28 -47.87 8.12 -8.52
N ASP A 29 -47.64 8.96 -9.53
CA ASP A 29 -47.27 10.38 -9.41
C ASP A 29 -45.91 10.65 -8.72
N ASN A 30 -45.00 9.65 -8.66
CA ASN A 30 -43.64 9.84 -8.18
C ASN A 30 -42.73 10.33 -9.30
N TRP A 31 -41.75 11.17 -8.94
CA TRP A 31 -40.74 11.62 -9.89
C TRP A 31 -39.84 10.47 -10.35
N MET A 32 -39.72 10.29 -11.66
CA MET A 32 -38.77 9.36 -12.27
C MET A 32 -37.43 10.07 -12.54
N SER A 33 -36.34 9.33 -12.50
CA SER A 33 -35.03 9.82 -12.90
C SER A 33 -34.88 9.77 -14.44
N LEU A 34 -34.16 10.74 -15.03
CA LEU A 34 -33.82 10.75 -16.45
C LEU A 34 -32.92 9.57 -16.82
N PHE A 35 -32.05 9.15 -15.88
CA PHE A 35 -31.16 8.01 -16.05
C PHE A 35 -31.36 6.99 -14.95
N ASP A 36 -31.46 5.75 -15.33
CA ASP A 36 -31.41 4.61 -14.42
C ASP A 36 -29.94 4.25 -14.20
N VAL A 37 -29.46 4.52 -13.02
CA VAL A 37 -28.06 4.27 -12.61
C VAL A 37 -28.03 2.95 -11.83
N ASN A 38 -27.21 1.99 -12.29
CA ASN A 38 -27.10 0.68 -11.64
C ASN A 38 -25.91 0.59 -10.69
N LEU A 39 -24.82 1.29 -10.99
CA LEU A 39 -23.58 1.22 -10.26
C LEU A 39 -22.93 2.59 -10.12
N VAL A 40 -22.55 2.93 -8.90
CA VAL A 40 -21.75 4.12 -8.59
C VAL A 40 -20.53 3.70 -7.80
N SER A 41 -19.36 4.24 -8.11
CA SER A 41 -18.15 3.97 -7.34
C SER A 41 -17.35 5.22 -7.04
N ILE A 42 -16.73 5.23 -5.88
CA ILE A 42 -15.80 6.26 -5.41
C ILE A 42 -14.50 5.56 -5.04
N ASN A 43 -13.40 6.04 -5.62
CA ASN A 43 -12.06 5.61 -5.28
C ASN A 43 -11.31 6.80 -4.70
N GLU A 44 -10.91 6.69 -3.44
CA GLU A 44 -10.17 7.69 -2.70
C GLU A 44 -8.81 7.15 -2.33
N GLN A 45 -7.76 7.89 -2.64
CA GLN A 45 -6.38 7.51 -2.36
C GLN A 45 -5.61 8.69 -1.77
N PHE A 46 -5.08 8.48 -0.58
CA PHE A 46 -4.04 9.30 0.03
C PHE A 46 -2.73 8.52 -0.08
N ASN A 47 -1.92 8.84 -1.07
CA ASN A 47 -0.67 8.12 -1.33
C ASN A 47 0.46 9.12 -1.67
N PRO A 48 1.13 9.64 -0.64
CA PRO A 48 0.90 9.43 0.78
C PRO A 48 -0.18 10.36 1.39
N LEU A 49 -0.77 9.98 2.54
CA LEU A 49 -1.50 10.89 3.40
C LEU A 49 -0.53 11.88 4.05
N ILE A 50 0.57 11.37 4.56
CA ILE A 50 1.71 12.15 5.04
C ILE A 50 2.96 11.34 4.73
N SER A 51 3.94 11.98 4.09
CA SER A 51 5.29 11.47 3.91
C SER A 51 6.29 12.47 4.46
N MET A 52 7.27 11.97 5.21
CA MET A 52 8.30 12.78 5.82
C MET A 52 9.66 12.09 5.68
N ASP A 53 10.58 12.76 4.98
CA ASP A 53 11.97 12.39 4.89
C ASP A 53 12.81 13.35 5.71
N MET A 54 13.66 12.81 6.58
CA MET A 54 14.57 13.60 7.40
C MET A 54 15.99 13.06 7.27
N VAL A 55 16.92 13.97 7.09
CA VAL A 55 18.36 13.69 7.08
C VAL A 55 18.98 14.39 8.28
N TRP A 56 19.56 13.61 9.17
CA TRP A 56 20.16 14.08 10.41
C TRP A 56 21.66 14.32 10.22
N ALA A 57 22.23 15.24 11.01
CA ALA A 57 23.65 15.59 10.91
C ALA A 57 24.61 14.42 11.19
N ASN A 58 24.15 13.35 11.81
CA ASN A 58 24.92 12.15 12.17
C ASN A 58 24.85 11.03 11.12
N ASN A 59 24.56 11.33 9.85
CA ASN A 59 24.37 10.36 8.76
C ASN A 59 23.19 9.40 8.94
N LEU A 60 22.26 9.71 9.84
CA LEU A 60 21.00 9.01 10.00
C LEU A 60 19.98 9.61 9.02
N THR A 61 19.27 8.76 8.32
CA THR A 61 18.10 9.11 7.51
C THR A 61 16.88 8.43 8.07
N THR A 62 15.77 9.14 8.11
CA THR A 62 14.48 8.57 8.54
C THR A 62 13.43 8.89 7.50
N HIS A 63 12.61 7.91 7.21
CA HIS A 63 11.50 8.00 6.26
C HIS A 63 10.21 7.49 6.93
N TRP A 64 9.15 8.25 6.82
CA TRP A 64 7.86 7.94 7.43
C TRP A 64 6.77 8.17 6.40
N ASP A 65 5.98 7.13 6.11
CA ASP A 65 4.81 7.23 5.25
C ASP A 65 3.56 6.70 5.93
N ILE A 66 2.49 7.41 5.74
CA ILE A 66 1.14 6.96 6.06
C ILE A 66 0.35 7.00 4.75
N ASN A 67 -0.11 5.84 4.32
CA ASN A 67 -0.95 5.69 3.13
C ASN A 67 -2.35 5.24 3.52
N ARG A 68 -3.36 5.76 2.84
CA ARG A 68 -4.75 5.37 3.03
C ARG A 68 -5.46 5.27 1.70
N ARG A 69 -6.19 4.17 1.51
CA ARG A 69 -7.03 3.94 0.36
C ARG A 69 -8.43 3.54 0.79
N ARG A 70 -9.43 4.00 0.07
CA ARG A 70 -10.82 3.61 0.23
C ARG A 70 -11.48 3.51 -1.12
N ASP A 71 -12.05 2.35 -1.40
CA ASP A 71 -12.82 2.07 -2.60
C ASP A 71 -14.25 1.74 -2.17
N VAL A 72 -15.21 2.53 -2.60
CA VAL A 72 -16.63 2.33 -2.30
C VAL A 72 -17.38 2.09 -3.59
N SER A 73 -18.18 1.05 -3.64
CA SER A 73 -19.01 0.70 -4.78
C SER A 73 -20.44 0.41 -4.33
N LEU A 74 -21.39 1.18 -4.82
CA LEU A 74 -22.80 1.05 -4.56
C LEU A 74 -23.52 0.45 -5.77
N SER A 75 -24.04 -0.76 -5.60
CA SER A 75 -24.97 -1.39 -6.55
C SER A 75 -26.40 -1.05 -6.15
N LEU A 76 -27.09 -0.27 -7.00
CA LEU A 76 -28.47 0.10 -6.79
C LEU A 76 -29.43 -1.05 -7.14
N VAL A 77 -29.00 -1.96 -8.04
CA VAL A 77 -29.78 -3.15 -8.41
C VAL A 77 -29.97 -4.10 -7.24
N ASN A 78 -28.88 -4.32 -6.48
CA ASN A 78 -28.86 -5.28 -5.36
C ASN A 78 -29.00 -4.60 -4.00
N ALA A 79 -29.15 -3.26 -3.97
CA ALA A 79 -29.13 -2.46 -2.75
C ALA A 79 -27.92 -2.79 -1.84
N GLN A 80 -26.74 -2.91 -2.45
CA GLN A 80 -25.52 -3.42 -1.81
C GLN A 80 -24.39 -2.41 -1.94
N LEU A 81 -23.75 -2.09 -0.81
CA LEU A 81 -22.54 -1.29 -0.75
C LEU A 81 -21.34 -2.19 -0.45
N SER A 82 -20.33 -2.15 -1.31
CA SER A 82 -19.04 -2.77 -1.06
C SER A 82 -18.01 -1.68 -0.72
N GLU A 83 -17.37 -1.80 0.42
CA GLU A 83 -16.33 -0.90 0.86
C GLU A 83 -15.03 -1.66 1.09
N THR A 84 -13.99 -1.33 0.32
CA THR A 84 -12.63 -1.83 0.53
C THR A 84 -11.78 -0.70 1.08
N SER A 85 -11.18 -0.90 2.24
CA SER A 85 -10.28 0.07 2.86
C SER A 85 -8.91 -0.52 3.09
N GLY A 86 -7.87 0.30 2.89
CA GLY A 86 -6.48 -0.05 3.12
C GLY A 86 -5.76 1.08 3.86
N ASN A 87 -5.06 0.73 4.94
CA ASN A 87 -4.22 1.65 5.69
C ASN A 87 -2.84 1.05 5.79
N GLU A 88 -1.81 1.83 5.50
CA GLU A 88 -0.41 1.41 5.57
C GLU A 88 0.42 2.46 6.27
N ILE A 89 1.29 2.00 7.16
CA ILE A 89 2.31 2.80 7.83
C ILE A 89 3.65 2.19 7.46
N VAL A 90 4.56 3.02 6.95
CA VAL A 90 5.93 2.65 6.61
C VAL A 90 6.88 3.48 7.45
N LEU A 91 7.87 2.82 8.05
CA LEU A 91 8.97 3.42 8.77
C LEU A 91 10.27 2.92 8.18
N GLY A 92 11.07 3.83 7.63
CA GLY A 92 12.41 3.57 7.11
C GLY A 92 13.47 4.24 7.98
N LEU A 93 14.55 3.54 8.25
CA LEU A 93 15.73 4.04 8.93
C LEU A 93 16.95 3.68 8.08
N GLY A 94 17.78 4.67 7.75
CA GLY A 94 19.04 4.46 7.06
C GLY A 94 20.18 5.05 7.89
N TYR A 95 21.28 4.33 8.01
CA TYR A 95 22.47 4.82 8.67
C TYR A 95 23.72 4.52 7.85
N ARG A 96 24.54 5.52 7.63
CA ARG A 96 25.82 5.40 6.94
C ARG A 96 26.98 5.45 7.93
N PHE A 97 27.62 4.31 8.11
CA PHE A 97 28.86 4.19 8.85
C PHE A 97 30.02 4.58 7.90
N GLY A 98 30.60 5.75 8.13
CA GLY A 98 31.77 6.22 7.37
C GLY A 98 33.07 5.66 7.89
N ASN A 99 34.00 5.37 6.97
CA ASN A 99 35.39 5.03 7.29
C ASN A 99 35.57 3.87 8.28
N LEU A 100 34.75 2.82 8.16
CA LEU A 100 34.94 1.64 9.01
C LEU A 100 36.22 0.88 8.59
N PRO A 101 37.19 0.75 9.47
CA PRO A 101 38.41 -0.01 9.19
C PRO A 101 38.09 -1.50 9.21
N ILE A 102 37.96 -2.11 8.02
CA ILE A 102 37.83 -3.56 7.90
C ILE A 102 39.22 -4.13 7.58
N PHE A 103 39.73 -4.96 8.47
CA PHE A 103 41.02 -5.61 8.29
C PHE A 103 40.83 -6.92 7.49
N LEU A 104 41.23 -6.93 6.22
CA LEU A 104 41.26 -8.13 5.39
C LEU A 104 42.71 -8.42 5.00
N LYS A 105 43.32 -9.50 5.57
CA LYS A 105 44.69 -9.95 5.23
C LYS A 105 45.68 -8.79 5.01
N SER A 106 46.00 -8.02 6.02
CA SER A 106 47.00 -6.93 5.98
C SER A 106 46.64 -5.68 5.15
N LYS A 107 45.44 -5.57 4.60
CA LYS A 107 44.94 -4.31 4.01
C LYS A 107 43.83 -3.74 4.87
N GLN A 108 44.02 -2.51 5.30
CA GLN A 108 42.98 -1.70 5.92
C GLN A 108 42.13 -1.07 4.81
N LEU A 109 40.86 -1.41 4.80
CA LEU A 109 39.88 -0.83 3.86
C LEU A 109 39.01 0.15 4.64
N ASN A 110 39.08 1.41 4.26
CA ASN A 110 38.27 2.48 4.85
C ASN A 110 37.13 2.79 3.90
N ASN A 111 36.08 1.98 3.97
CA ASN A 111 34.91 2.16 3.12
C ASN A 111 33.65 2.30 3.97
N ASP A 112 32.61 2.81 3.34
CA ASP A 112 31.34 3.05 4.00
C ASP A 112 30.44 1.81 3.98
N ILE A 113 29.73 1.59 5.07
CA ILE A 113 28.61 0.63 5.14
C ILE A 113 27.33 1.42 5.25
N ASN A 114 26.40 1.16 4.36
CA ASN A 114 25.04 1.69 4.43
C ASN A 114 24.12 0.61 4.97
N VAL A 115 23.49 0.85 6.12
CA VAL A 115 22.50 -0.04 6.72
C VAL A 115 21.14 0.59 6.56
N GLN A 116 20.18 -0.18 6.06
CA GLN A 116 18.78 0.22 5.90
C GLN A 116 17.89 -0.75 6.66
N PHE A 117 16.91 -0.22 7.35
CA PHE A 117 15.87 -0.94 8.04
C PHE A 117 14.52 -0.35 7.60
N ASP A 118 13.66 -1.16 7.01
CA ASP A 118 12.31 -0.78 6.63
C ASP A 118 11.31 -1.67 7.36
N PHE A 119 10.35 -1.05 7.99
CA PHE A 119 9.23 -1.69 8.67
C PHE A 119 7.93 -1.17 8.09
N SER A 120 7.01 -2.05 7.74
CA SER A 120 5.68 -1.64 7.33
C SER A 120 4.59 -2.52 7.91
N ILE A 121 3.46 -1.90 8.21
CA ILE A 121 2.21 -2.57 8.58
C ILE A 121 1.12 -2.07 7.65
N ARG A 122 0.50 -3.00 6.92
CA ARG A 122 -0.65 -2.74 6.07
C ARG A 122 -1.85 -3.54 6.56
N LYS A 123 -3.00 -2.90 6.64
CA LYS A 123 -4.28 -3.53 6.95
C LYS A 123 -5.23 -3.26 5.79
N ASN A 124 -5.77 -4.30 5.20
CA ASN A 124 -6.80 -4.23 4.19
C ASN A 124 -8.04 -4.95 4.69
N ASN A 125 -9.22 -4.42 4.39
CA ASN A 125 -10.50 -5.08 4.68
C ASN A 125 -11.54 -4.71 3.63
N THR A 126 -12.42 -5.66 3.35
CA THR A 126 -13.58 -5.46 2.48
C THR A 126 -14.84 -5.82 3.25
N ILE A 127 -15.75 -4.87 3.34
CA ILE A 127 -17.05 -5.02 4.01
C ILE A 127 -18.13 -4.88 2.95
N ILE A 128 -19.07 -5.79 2.96
CA ILE A 128 -20.28 -5.74 2.16
C ILE A 128 -21.44 -5.40 3.09
N ARG A 129 -22.14 -4.29 2.77
CA ARG A 129 -23.33 -3.84 3.48
C ARG A 129 -24.55 -4.07 2.61
N ARG A 130 -25.48 -4.87 3.11
CA ARG A 130 -26.79 -5.04 2.50
C ARG A 130 -27.74 -4.01 3.08
N ILE A 131 -28.05 -2.98 2.29
CA ILE A 131 -28.77 -1.80 2.77
C ILE A 131 -30.17 -2.15 3.23
N THR A 132 -30.87 -3.03 2.50
CA THR A 132 -32.25 -3.44 2.81
C THR A 132 -32.35 -4.32 4.07
N GLU A 133 -31.33 -5.12 4.35
CA GLU A 133 -31.27 -6.03 5.48
C GLU A 133 -30.60 -5.42 6.71
N ASN A 134 -29.96 -4.26 6.55
CA ASN A 134 -29.12 -3.59 7.55
C ASN A 134 -28.05 -4.51 8.15
N VAL A 135 -27.42 -5.32 7.29
CA VAL A 135 -26.39 -6.29 7.66
C VAL A 135 -25.06 -5.90 7.05
N ASP A 136 -24.03 -5.81 7.90
CA ASP A 136 -22.64 -5.60 7.51
C ASP A 136 -21.89 -6.93 7.63
N GLN A 137 -21.22 -7.32 6.56
CA GLN A 137 -20.43 -8.55 6.51
C GLN A 137 -19.00 -8.26 6.07
N LEU A 138 -18.03 -8.62 6.91
CA LEU A 138 -16.62 -8.65 6.52
C LEU A 138 -16.41 -9.85 5.59
N THR A 139 -16.04 -9.59 4.32
CA THR A 139 -15.89 -10.62 3.28
C THR A 139 -14.45 -10.94 2.98
N ALA A 140 -13.54 -9.99 3.17
CA ALA A 140 -12.11 -10.18 3.02
C ALA A 140 -11.35 -9.24 3.96
N GLY A 141 -10.18 -9.64 4.38
CA GLY A 141 -9.30 -8.79 5.16
C GLY A 141 -8.03 -9.49 5.58
N GLU A 142 -6.97 -8.70 5.65
CA GLU A 142 -5.63 -9.15 6.02
C GLU A 142 -4.84 -8.05 6.72
N LYS A 143 -3.95 -8.46 7.58
CA LYS A 143 -2.88 -7.63 8.12
C LYS A 143 -1.56 -8.16 7.62
N VAL A 144 -0.83 -7.34 6.88
CA VAL A 144 0.51 -7.64 6.37
C VAL A 144 1.54 -6.85 7.16
N MET A 145 2.49 -7.54 7.75
CA MET A 145 3.65 -6.94 8.41
C MET A 145 4.90 -7.31 7.61
N SER A 146 5.72 -6.32 7.27
CA SER A 146 6.97 -6.52 6.55
C SER A 146 8.13 -5.88 7.28
N ILE A 147 9.22 -6.62 7.41
CA ILE A 147 10.49 -6.16 7.95
C ILE A 147 11.54 -6.44 6.89
N LYS A 148 12.29 -5.42 6.49
CA LYS A 148 13.42 -5.53 5.57
C LYS A 148 14.64 -4.89 6.20
N VAL A 149 15.73 -5.61 6.19
CA VAL A 149 17.02 -5.12 6.66
C VAL A 149 18.03 -5.35 5.56
N SER A 150 18.81 -4.36 5.21
CA SER A 150 19.94 -4.53 4.29
C SER A 150 21.17 -3.80 4.77
N ALA A 151 22.31 -4.37 4.47
CA ALA A 151 23.62 -3.75 4.68
C ALA A 151 24.40 -3.81 3.37
N ASP A 152 24.70 -2.64 2.82
CA ASP A 152 25.45 -2.49 1.59
C ASP A 152 26.87 -2.04 1.91
N TYR A 153 27.84 -2.83 1.49
CA TYR A 153 29.26 -2.54 1.64
C TYR A 153 29.91 -2.37 0.26
N THR A 154 30.44 -1.19 0.01
CA THR A 154 31.19 -0.88 -1.22
C THR A 154 32.65 -1.17 -0.99
N PHE A 155 33.13 -2.32 -1.43
CA PHE A 155 34.52 -2.74 -1.29
C PHE A 155 35.49 -1.90 -2.14
N ASN A 156 35.08 -1.62 -3.39
CA ASN A 156 35.75 -0.72 -4.33
C ASN A 156 34.76 -0.33 -5.46
N ASN A 157 35.22 0.48 -6.41
CA ASN A 157 34.38 0.95 -7.53
C ASN A 157 33.82 -0.18 -8.42
N ARG A 158 34.28 -1.43 -8.24
CA ARG A 158 33.89 -2.60 -9.04
C ARG A 158 33.15 -3.65 -8.25
N LEU A 159 33.31 -3.69 -6.91
CA LEU A 159 32.79 -4.74 -6.07
C LEU A 159 31.91 -4.16 -4.97
N ASN A 160 30.62 -4.52 -4.99
CA ASN A 160 29.66 -4.23 -3.96
C ASN A 160 29.13 -5.52 -3.36
N LEU A 161 29.02 -5.56 -2.04
CA LEU A 161 28.43 -6.65 -1.29
C LEU A 161 27.15 -6.13 -0.64
N ARG A 162 26.07 -6.89 -0.75
CA ARG A 162 24.80 -6.59 -0.09
C ARG A 162 24.34 -7.82 0.69
N LEU A 163 24.21 -7.66 2.00
CA LEU A 163 23.52 -8.59 2.87
C LEU A 163 22.08 -8.12 3.03
N PHE A 164 21.12 -9.02 2.94
CA PHE A 164 19.72 -8.67 3.12
C PHE A 164 18.95 -9.73 3.90
N TYR A 165 17.96 -9.26 4.63
CA TYR A 165 16.98 -10.06 5.35
C TYR A 165 15.60 -9.43 5.14
N ASP A 166 14.67 -10.20 4.57
CA ASP A 166 13.29 -9.80 4.36
C ASP A 166 12.36 -10.80 5.06
N ARG A 167 11.45 -10.30 5.86
CA ARG A 167 10.40 -11.11 6.48
C ARG A 167 9.04 -10.46 6.26
N LYS A 168 8.13 -11.22 5.68
CA LYS A 168 6.73 -10.82 5.48
C LYS A 168 5.83 -11.81 6.21
N VAL A 169 4.95 -11.27 7.06
CA VAL A 169 3.91 -12.03 7.76
C VAL A 169 2.57 -11.52 7.29
N ASP A 170 1.74 -12.43 6.81
CA ASP A 170 0.39 -12.17 6.36
C ASP A 170 -0.59 -12.88 7.31
N THR A 171 -1.49 -12.11 7.91
CA THR A 171 -2.46 -12.60 8.88
C THR A 171 -3.85 -12.24 8.40
N PRO A 172 -4.62 -13.20 7.85
CA PRO A 172 -5.99 -12.97 7.42
C PRO A 172 -6.92 -12.74 8.62
N TYR A 173 -7.98 -11.95 8.42
CA TYR A 173 -9.01 -11.72 9.44
C TYR A 173 -10.09 -12.78 9.43
N LEU A 174 -10.24 -13.52 8.32
CA LEU A 174 -11.23 -14.57 8.19
C LEU A 174 -10.60 -15.93 8.48
N SER A 175 -11.34 -16.76 9.21
CA SER A 175 -10.89 -18.10 9.63
C SER A 175 -10.73 -19.12 8.50
N LEU A 176 -11.15 -18.80 7.27
CA LEU A 176 -11.01 -19.65 6.09
C LEU A 176 -9.59 -19.63 5.48
N SER A 177 -8.73 -18.72 5.94
CA SER A 177 -7.36 -18.58 5.45
C SER A 177 -6.38 -18.70 6.61
N TYR A 178 -5.21 -19.25 6.33
CA TYR A 178 -4.17 -19.45 7.35
C TYR A 178 -3.13 -18.33 7.27
N PRO A 179 -2.54 -17.92 8.41
CA PRO A 179 -1.40 -17.02 8.42
C PRO A 179 -0.23 -17.60 7.63
N THR A 180 0.40 -16.78 6.83
CA THR A 180 1.59 -17.16 6.07
C THR A 180 2.78 -16.30 6.48
N THR A 181 3.96 -16.91 6.51
CA THR A 181 5.22 -16.21 6.76
C THR A 181 6.19 -16.55 5.67
N ASN A 182 6.73 -15.52 5.03
CA ASN A 182 7.81 -15.64 4.06
C ASN A 182 9.05 -14.96 4.63
N THR A 183 10.17 -15.68 4.64
CA THR A 183 11.46 -15.17 5.12
C THR A 183 12.51 -15.43 4.07
N ASN A 184 13.17 -14.36 3.62
CA ASN A 184 14.28 -14.38 2.70
C ASN A 184 15.53 -13.83 3.38
N PHE A 185 16.63 -14.53 3.23
CA PHE A 185 17.94 -14.09 3.67
C PHE A 185 18.98 -14.41 2.59
N GLY A 186 19.87 -13.47 2.31
CA GLY A 186 20.86 -13.71 1.29
C GLY A 186 22.01 -12.70 1.27
N LEU A 187 23.05 -13.09 0.54
CA LEU A 187 24.19 -12.28 0.20
C LEU A 187 24.23 -12.10 -1.33
N SER A 188 24.24 -10.83 -1.76
CA SER A 188 24.41 -10.46 -3.16
C SER A 188 25.81 -9.86 -3.38
N ILE A 189 26.51 -10.35 -4.40
CA ILE A 189 27.81 -9.84 -4.80
C ILE A 189 27.67 -9.26 -6.20
N ARG A 190 27.94 -7.96 -6.35
CA ARG A 190 27.93 -7.28 -7.64
C ARG A 190 29.35 -6.92 -8.02
N TYR A 191 29.82 -7.46 -9.15
CA TYR A 191 31.10 -7.11 -9.74
C TYR A 191 30.89 -6.45 -11.11
N THR A 192 31.43 -5.22 -11.31
CA THR A 192 31.33 -4.48 -12.57
C THR A 192 32.60 -4.70 -13.37
N LEU A 193 32.44 -5.36 -14.52
CA LEU A 193 33.52 -5.47 -15.51
C LEU A 193 33.63 -4.15 -16.26
N MET A 194 34.78 -3.51 -16.23
CA MET A 194 35.02 -2.41 -17.17
C MET A 194 35.25 -2.98 -18.57
N GLN A 195 34.57 -2.44 -19.55
CA GLN A 195 34.97 -2.48 -20.95
C GLN A 195 36.16 -1.58 -21.19
#